data_731958eb902cda43da874ca1d2593f1b
#
_entry.id   731958eb902cda43da874ca1d2593f1b
#
_cell.length_a   1.000
_cell.length_b   1.000
_cell.length_c   1.000
_cell.angle_alpha   90.00
_cell.angle_beta   90.00
_cell.angle_gamma   90.00
#
_symmetry.space_group_name_H-M   'P 1'
#
loop_
_entity.id
_entity.type
_entity.pdbx_description
1 polymer ?
#
loop_
_entity_poly.entity_id
_entity_poly.type
_entity_poly.pdbx_seq_one_letter_code
_entity_poly.pdbx_strand_id
1 'polypeptide(L)'
;NLQILFDPVNLLNMENVDRREEVFAEAIELLGKDIAMIHFKDFLRKDAGGQLAATGAGQGGMEDYRTILRFAKQEKPWVFATLENTTPENSVQCLQYLQKQYDAC
;
A
#
# COMPACT_ATOMS: atom_id res chain seq x y z
N ASN A 1 -7.24 23.79 -3.36
CA ASN A 1 -6.83 22.74 -2.41
C ASN A 1 -6.21 21.58 -3.15
N LEU A 2 -4.95 21.30 -2.84
CA LEU A 2 -4.25 20.15 -3.38
C LEU A 2 -4.58 18.93 -2.53
N GLN A 3 -4.89 17.82 -3.20
CA GLN A 3 -5.11 16.53 -2.55
C GLN A 3 -4.09 15.54 -3.06
N ILE A 4 -3.80 14.53 -2.23
CA ILE A 4 -2.75 13.58 -2.50
C ILE A 4 -3.36 12.23 -2.83
N LEU A 5 -2.82 11.62 -3.89
CA LEU A 5 -3.02 10.21 -4.20
C LEU A 5 -1.86 9.47 -3.55
N PHE A 6 -2.16 8.64 -2.55
CA PHE A 6 -1.15 7.96 -1.75
C PHE A 6 -0.90 6.55 -2.29
N ASP A 7 0.31 6.32 -2.75
CA ASP A 7 0.77 5.00 -3.19
C ASP A 7 1.96 4.60 -2.31
N PRO A 8 1.71 3.90 -1.19
CA PRO A 8 2.77 3.63 -0.21
C PRO A 8 3.95 2.86 -0.79
N VAL A 9 3.70 1.91 -1.68
CA VAL A 9 4.79 1.11 -2.26
C VAL A 9 5.74 1.96 -3.10
N ASN A 10 5.26 3.06 -3.71
CA ASN A 10 6.12 3.97 -4.45
C ASN A 10 7.13 4.71 -3.57
N LEU A 11 6.94 4.71 -2.25
CA LEU A 11 7.90 5.31 -1.31
C LEU A 11 9.06 4.38 -0.99
N LEU A 12 8.98 3.13 -1.42
CA LEU A 12 9.95 2.10 -1.04
C LEU A 12 11.03 1.93 -2.09
N ASN A 13 12.22 1.61 -1.62
CA ASN A 13 13.38 1.23 -2.43
C ASN A 13 14.16 0.16 -1.66
N MET A 14 15.27 -0.31 -2.24
CA MET A 14 16.06 -1.36 -1.60
C MET A 14 16.71 -0.91 -0.30
N GLU A 15 16.89 0.39 -0.09
CA GLU A 15 17.50 0.92 1.12
C GLU A 15 16.52 0.98 2.30
N ASN A 16 15.23 1.28 2.03
CA ASN A 16 14.26 1.52 3.10
C ASN A 16 13.19 0.44 3.23
N VAL A 17 13.15 -0.54 2.34
CA VAL A 17 12.07 -1.54 2.30
C VAL A 17 11.98 -2.35 3.61
N ASP A 18 13.07 -2.56 4.30
CA ASP A 18 13.06 -3.28 5.58
C ASP A 18 12.58 -2.43 6.74
N ARG A 19 12.47 -1.12 6.53
CA ARG A 19 11.90 -0.16 7.49
C ARG A 19 10.58 0.41 6.99
N ARG A 20 9.86 -0.34 6.17
CA ARG A 20 8.67 0.17 5.48
C ARG A 20 7.58 0.65 6.41
N GLU A 21 7.40 0.01 7.57
CA GLU A 21 6.41 0.47 8.53
C GLU A 21 6.71 1.88 9.04
N GLU A 22 7.99 2.19 9.27
CA GLU A 22 8.40 3.54 9.66
C GLU A 22 8.17 4.55 8.54
N VAL A 23 8.46 4.15 7.29
CA VAL A 23 8.23 4.99 6.12
C VAL A 23 6.75 5.32 5.98
N PHE A 24 5.88 4.33 6.12
CA PHE A 24 4.44 4.53 6.00
C PHE A 24 3.90 5.40 7.13
N ALA A 25 4.32 5.15 8.36
CA ALA A 25 3.89 5.93 9.51
C ALA A 25 4.28 7.41 9.36
N GLU A 26 5.49 7.67 8.93
CA GLU A 26 5.97 9.04 8.70
C GLU A 26 5.18 9.72 7.57
N ALA A 27 4.94 9.02 6.47
CA ALA A 27 4.18 9.57 5.37
C ALA A 27 2.74 9.90 5.78
N ILE A 28 2.11 9.03 6.56
CA ILE A 28 0.77 9.26 7.07
C ILE A 28 0.75 10.48 8.00
N GLU A 29 1.74 10.62 8.87
CA GLU A 29 1.84 11.76 9.77
C GLU A 29 1.96 13.08 8.99
N LEU A 30 2.77 13.09 7.95
CA LEU A 30 3.03 14.32 7.19
C LEU A 30 1.94 14.65 6.17
N LEU A 31 1.33 13.64 5.57
CA LEU A 31 0.47 13.82 4.41
C LEU A 31 -0.98 13.38 4.64
N GLY A 32 -1.26 12.69 5.75
CA GLY A 32 -2.53 11.98 5.95
C GLY A 32 -3.76 12.84 5.73
N LYS A 33 -3.75 14.07 6.24
CA LYS A 33 -4.93 14.97 6.11
C LYS A 33 -5.29 15.29 4.67
N ASP A 34 -4.32 15.25 3.77
CA ASP A 34 -4.49 15.62 2.37
C ASP A 34 -4.70 14.42 1.44
N ILE A 35 -4.68 13.20 1.98
CA ILE A 35 -4.86 11.99 1.19
C ILE A 35 -6.33 11.84 0.79
N ALA A 36 -6.58 11.77 -0.51
CA ALA A 36 -7.92 11.61 -1.07
C ALA A 36 -8.15 10.23 -1.70
N MET A 37 -7.09 9.50 -2.02
CA MET A 37 -7.16 8.19 -2.65
C MET A 37 -5.92 7.39 -2.28
N ILE A 38 -6.08 6.09 -2.13
CA ILE A 38 -4.97 5.18 -1.82
C ILE A 38 -4.88 4.13 -2.92
N HIS A 39 -3.68 3.93 -3.43
CA HIS A 39 -3.38 2.86 -4.38
C HIS A 39 -2.72 1.70 -3.65
N PHE A 40 -3.30 0.53 -3.77
CA PHE A 40 -2.78 -0.68 -3.15
C PHE A 40 -2.12 -1.56 -4.20
N LYS A 41 -0.86 -1.84 -3.97
CA LYS A 41 -0.07 -2.79 -4.75
C LYS A 41 0.97 -3.40 -3.83
N ASP A 42 1.80 -4.26 -4.39
CA ASP A 42 2.87 -4.93 -3.67
C ASP A 42 4.17 -4.80 -4.44
N PHE A 43 5.23 -5.35 -3.91
CA PHE A 43 6.53 -5.32 -4.56
C PHE A 43 7.18 -6.69 -4.53
N LEU A 44 8.04 -6.93 -5.51
CA LEU A 44 8.94 -8.07 -5.56
C LEU A 44 10.37 -7.54 -5.55
N ARG A 45 11.24 -8.20 -4.81
CA ARG A 45 12.65 -7.86 -4.81
C ARG A 45 13.31 -8.55 -6.00
N LYS A 46 14.02 -7.77 -6.82
CA LYS A 46 14.77 -8.32 -7.94
C LYS A 46 16.24 -8.45 -7.55
N ASP A 47 16.79 -9.63 -7.72
CA ASP A 47 18.19 -9.90 -7.41
C ASP A 47 19.14 -9.10 -8.31
N ALA A 48 18.78 -8.97 -9.60
CA ALA A 48 19.59 -8.22 -10.55
C ALA A 48 19.20 -6.75 -10.51
N GLY A 49 20.17 -5.88 -10.23
CA GLY A 49 19.99 -4.43 -10.27
C GLY A 49 19.49 -3.79 -8.97
N GLY A 50 19.19 -4.56 -7.93
CA GLY A 50 18.80 -4.04 -6.63
C GLY A 50 17.55 -3.17 -6.65
N GLN A 51 16.55 -3.50 -7.48
CA GLN A 51 15.32 -2.73 -7.62
C GLN A 51 14.12 -3.51 -7.15
N LEU A 52 13.07 -2.78 -6.75
CA LEU A 52 11.77 -3.35 -6.47
C LEU A 52 10.92 -3.31 -7.74
N ALA A 53 10.17 -4.39 -7.99
CA ALA A 53 9.20 -4.44 -9.08
C ALA A 53 7.79 -4.39 -8.51
N ALA A 54 6.86 -3.73 -9.20
CA ALA A 54 5.47 -3.68 -8.77
C ALA A 54 4.73 -4.97 -9.09
N THR A 55 3.84 -5.37 -8.22
CA THR A 55 2.93 -6.49 -8.43
C THR A 55 1.61 -6.22 -7.70
N GLY A 56 0.62 -7.08 -7.85
CA GLY A 56 -0.68 -6.92 -7.21
C GLY A 56 -0.62 -7.09 -5.70
N ALA A 57 -1.54 -6.46 -5.00
CA ALA A 57 -1.60 -6.49 -3.54
C ALA A 57 -1.71 -7.94 -3.03
N GLY A 58 -0.87 -8.27 -2.07
CA GLY A 58 -0.80 -9.62 -1.50
C GLY A 58 0.01 -10.61 -2.30
N GLN A 59 0.60 -10.19 -3.43
CA GLN A 59 1.37 -11.06 -4.32
C GLN A 59 2.87 -10.93 -4.14
N GLY A 60 3.32 -10.14 -3.18
CA GLY A 60 4.75 -9.85 -3.01
C GLY A 60 5.18 -9.77 -1.56
N GLY A 61 6.14 -8.91 -1.27
CA GLY A 61 6.82 -8.83 0.01
C GLY A 61 6.26 -7.85 1.03
N MET A 62 5.16 -7.17 0.73
CA MET A 62 4.54 -6.25 1.70
C MET A 62 4.11 -6.97 2.97
N GLU A 63 3.44 -8.08 2.83
CA GLU A 63 2.94 -8.95 3.90
C GLU A 63 1.88 -8.32 4.81
N ASP A 64 2.01 -7.05 5.15
CA ASP A 64 1.12 -6.39 6.11
C ASP A 64 0.75 -5.00 5.61
N TYR A 65 -0.55 -4.75 5.42
CA TYR A 65 -1.11 -3.46 5.02
C TYR A 65 -1.83 -2.77 6.17
N ARG A 66 -1.79 -3.32 7.38
CA ARG A 66 -2.64 -2.85 8.47
C ARG A 66 -2.34 -1.42 8.91
N THR A 67 -1.09 -0.98 8.84
CA THR A 67 -0.76 0.41 9.15
C THR A 67 -1.54 1.39 8.27
N ILE A 68 -1.57 1.11 6.97
CA ILE A 68 -2.27 1.95 5.99
C ILE A 68 -3.78 1.79 6.12
N LEU A 69 -4.25 0.54 6.26
CA LEU A 69 -5.68 0.25 6.36
C LEU A 69 -6.28 0.80 7.65
N ARG A 70 -5.53 0.75 8.75
CA ARG A 70 -5.97 1.31 10.03
C ARG A 70 -6.14 2.83 9.91
N PHE A 71 -5.18 3.49 9.28
CA PHE A 71 -5.30 4.91 8.99
C PHE A 71 -6.56 5.21 8.19
N ALA A 72 -6.77 4.48 7.10
CA ALA A 72 -7.95 4.68 6.25
C ALA A 72 -9.25 4.45 7.04
N LYS A 73 -9.30 3.39 7.83
CA LYS A 73 -10.49 3.04 8.61
C LYS A 73 -10.83 4.07 9.67
N GLN A 74 -9.82 4.57 10.37
CA GLN A 74 -10.02 5.49 11.51
C GLN A 74 -10.15 6.94 11.08
N GLU A 75 -9.35 7.37 10.10
CA GLU A 75 -9.24 8.77 9.75
C GLU A 75 -9.98 9.11 8.45
N LYS A 76 -10.12 8.15 7.55
CA LYS A 76 -10.63 8.39 6.20
C LYS A 76 -11.56 7.27 5.74
N PRO A 77 -12.64 6.95 6.50
CA PRO A 77 -13.50 5.81 6.14
C PRO A 77 -14.18 5.97 4.78
N TRP A 78 -14.17 7.17 4.22
CA TRP A 78 -14.75 7.49 2.91
C TRP A 78 -13.72 7.46 1.77
N VAL A 79 -12.45 7.17 2.06
CA VAL A 79 -11.40 7.25 1.03
C VAL A 79 -11.62 6.19 -0.03
N PHE A 80 -11.35 6.57 -1.30
CA PHE A 80 -11.33 5.62 -2.39
C PHE A 80 -10.00 4.87 -2.41
N ALA A 81 -10.09 3.57 -2.61
CA ALA A 81 -8.91 2.72 -2.74
C ALA A 81 -8.98 1.98 -4.07
N THR A 82 -7.86 1.92 -4.78
CA THR A 82 -7.77 1.20 -6.03
C THR A 82 -6.69 0.13 -5.93
N LEU A 83 -6.92 -0.97 -6.65
CA LEU A 83 -5.94 -2.03 -6.80
C LEU A 83 -5.13 -1.76 -8.06
N GLU A 84 -3.82 -1.72 -7.92
CA GLU A 84 -2.91 -1.55 -9.05
C GLU A 84 -2.11 -2.81 -9.30
N ASN A 85 -1.65 -2.97 -10.53
CA ASN A 85 -0.83 -4.10 -10.95
C ASN A 85 -1.53 -5.44 -10.74
N THR A 86 -2.86 -5.42 -10.71
CA THR A 86 -3.67 -6.65 -10.68
C THR A 86 -4.04 -7.08 -12.08
N THR A 87 -4.34 -8.36 -12.23
CA THR A 87 -4.83 -8.94 -13.48
C THR A 87 -6.24 -9.46 -13.26
N PRO A 88 -7.01 -9.71 -14.33
CA PRO A 88 -8.32 -10.35 -14.15
C PRO A 88 -8.25 -11.67 -13.38
N GLU A 89 -7.12 -12.37 -13.49
CA GLU A 89 -6.92 -13.66 -12.84
C GLU A 89 -6.71 -13.54 -11.34
N ASN A 90 -6.07 -12.46 -10.86
CA ASN A 90 -5.75 -12.32 -9.43
C ASN A 90 -6.48 -11.20 -8.71
N SER A 91 -7.32 -10.42 -9.40
CA SER A 91 -7.98 -9.26 -8.79
C SER A 91 -8.84 -9.62 -7.58
N VAL A 92 -9.57 -10.72 -7.65
CA VAL A 92 -10.41 -11.17 -6.53
C VAL A 92 -9.54 -11.56 -5.33
N GLN A 93 -8.44 -12.26 -5.56
CA GLN A 93 -7.52 -12.65 -4.49
C GLN A 93 -6.90 -11.42 -3.81
N CYS A 94 -6.49 -10.44 -4.60
CA CYS A 94 -5.94 -9.20 -4.06
C CYS A 94 -6.95 -8.45 -3.21
N LEU A 95 -8.18 -8.35 -3.69
CA LEU A 95 -9.25 -7.70 -2.93
C LEU A 95 -9.55 -8.43 -1.63
N GLN A 96 -9.65 -9.76 -1.67
CA GLN A 96 -9.92 -10.57 -0.49
C GLN A 96 -8.79 -10.46 0.53
N TYR A 97 -7.55 -10.41 0.07
CA TYR A 97 -6.40 -10.24 0.93
C TYR A 97 -6.48 -8.92 1.71
N LEU A 98 -6.75 -7.82 1.02
CA LEU A 98 -6.88 -6.51 1.65
C LEU A 98 -8.08 -6.44 2.58
N GLN A 99 -9.21 -7.02 2.16
CA GLN A 99 -10.42 -7.02 2.98
C GLN A 99 -10.20 -7.76 4.29
N LYS A 100 -9.50 -8.88 4.25
CA LYS A 100 -9.20 -9.65 5.44
C LYS A 100 -8.35 -8.84 6.42
N GLN A 101 -7.35 -8.12 5.93
CA GLN A 101 -6.53 -7.27 6.78
C GLN A 101 -7.31 -6.07 7.30
N TYR A 102 -8.15 -5.48 6.48
CA TYR A 102 -9.02 -4.38 6.90
C TYR A 102 -9.94 -4.81 8.04
N ASP A 103 -10.53 -5.99 7.94
CA ASP A 103 -11.42 -6.51 8.99
C ASP A 103 -10.66 -6.81 10.29
N ALA A 104 -9.37 -7.07 10.21
CA ALA A 104 -8.52 -7.36 11.37
C ALA A 104 -8.01 -6.09 12.09
N CYS A 105 -8.23 -4.93 11.50
CA CYS A 105 -7.80 -3.67 12.13
C CYS A 105 -8.69 -3.22 13.26
#